data_24ca1d747731f32421b440b2f8657e75
#
_entry.id   24ca1d747731f32421b440b2f8657e75
#
_cell.length_a   1.000
_cell.length_b   1.000
_cell.length_c   1.000
_cell.angle_alpha   90.00
_cell.angle_beta   90.00
_cell.angle_gamma   90.00
#
_symmetry.space_group_name_H-M   'P 1'
#
loop_
_entity.id
_entity.type
_entity.pdbx_description
1 polymer ?
#
loop_
_entity_poly.entity_id
_entity_poly.type
_entity_poly.pdbx_seq_one_letter_code
_entity_poly.pdbx_strand_id
1 'polypeptide(L)'
;MKNGVLLVLEYLNHYSDPTHYVTSEDMVAYLEDHEVYVERKAIFRYVQTLREHGFDIECIRRKGYCLKSALFEPAEISLLVDAINTSSYLSATKSEILINKILN
;
A
#
# COMPACT_ATOMS: atom_id res chain seq x y z
N MET A 1 4.29 -12.19 -9.79
CA MET A 1 5.24 -11.28 -9.10
C MET A 1 4.46 -10.32 -8.21
N LYS A 2 4.86 -10.18 -6.96
CA LYS A 2 4.15 -9.28 -6.03
C LYS A 2 4.58 -7.83 -6.24
N ASN A 3 3.63 -6.94 -6.21
CA ASN A 3 3.87 -5.51 -6.42
C ASN A 3 4.16 -4.83 -5.08
N GLY A 4 5.31 -4.13 -4.99
CA GLY A 4 5.71 -3.46 -3.75
C GLY A 4 4.72 -2.40 -3.27
N VAL A 5 4.13 -1.64 -4.20
CA VAL A 5 3.12 -0.62 -3.86
C VAL A 5 1.91 -1.27 -3.19
N LEU A 6 1.43 -2.37 -3.74
CA LEU A 6 0.27 -3.08 -3.20
C LEU A 6 0.57 -3.72 -1.85
N LEU A 7 1.79 -4.22 -1.65
CA LEU A 7 2.22 -4.76 -0.36
C LEU A 7 2.27 -3.67 0.71
N VAL A 8 2.74 -2.48 0.35
CA VAL A 8 2.73 -1.33 1.26
C VAL A 8 1.30 -0.96 1.64
N LEU A 9 0.41 -0.90 0.67
CA LEU A 9 -1.00 -0.63 0.94
C LEU A 9 -1.61 -1.67 1.87
N GLU A 10 -1.34 -2.95 1.60
CA GLU A 10 -1.83 -4.05 2.44
C GLU A 10 -1.33 -3.90 3.87
N TYR A 11 -0.04 -3.62 4.04
CA TYR A 11 0.54 -3.46 5.36
C TYR A 11 -0.09 -2.29 6.12
N LEU A 12 -0.20 -1.12 5.45
CA LEU A 12 -0.81 0.06 6.05
C LEU A 12 -2.26 -0.19 6.45
N ASN A 13 -2.99 -0.91 5.60
CA ASN A 13 -4.39 -1.21 5.87
C ASN A 13 -4.57 -2.13 7.08
N HIS A 14 -3.67 -3.10 7.27
CA HIS A 14 -3.77 -4.08 8.35
C HIS A 14 -3.15 -3.59 9.67
N TYR A 15 -2.06 -2.84 9.59
CA TYR A 15 -1.24 -2.57 10.78
C TYR A 15 -1.17 -1.10 11.17
N SER A 16 -1.75 -0.19 10.38
CA SER A 16 -1.78 1.22 10.76
C SER A 16 -3.22 1.74 10.88
N ASP A 17 -3.38 2.78 11.69
CA ASP A 17 -4.61 3.55 11.81
C ASP A 17 -4.23 4.92 12.39
N PRO A 18 -5.17 5.87 12.54
CA PRO A 18 -4.83 7.21 13.06
C PRO A 18 -4.17 7.21 14.45
N THR A 19 -4.25 6.10 15.19
CA THR A 19 -3.62 5.98 16.51
C THR A 19 -2.36 5.12 16.50
N HIS A 20 -2.08 4.43 15.38
CA HIS A 20 -0.94 3.52 15.25
C HIS A 20 -0.20 3.78 13.96
N TYR A 21 1.00 4.34 14.06
CA TYR A 21 1.87 4.58 12.90
C TYR A 21 2.84 3.42 12.74
N VAL A 22 3.19 3.13 11.49
CA VAL A 22 4.18 2.10 11.15
C VAL A 22 5.38 2.77 10.49
N THR A 23 6.56 2.19 10.68
CA THR A 23 7.80 2.76 10.16
C THR A 23 8.13 2.22 8.77
N SER A 24 9.03 2.91 8.06
CA SER A 24 9.53 2.40 6.80
C SER A 24 10.29 1.08 7.00
N GLU A 25 10.98 0.92 8.10
CA GLU A 25 11.67 -0.33 8.44
C GLU A 25 10.69 -1.50 8.57
N ASP A 26 9.56 -1.26 9.22
CA ASP A 26 8.51 -2.27 9.35
C ASP A 26 8.04 -2.73 7.97
N MET A 27 7.83 -1.78 7.06
CA MET A 27 7.35 -2.08 5.72
C MET A 27 8.42 -2.75 4.85
N VAL A 28 9.68 -2.35 5.01
CA VAL A 28 10.79 -3.03 4.33
C VAL A 28 10.84 -4.50 4.75
N ALA A 29 10.70 -4.78 6.05
CA ALA A 29 10.70 -6.15 6.55
C ALA A 29 9.51 -6.95 6.02
N TYR A 30 8.34 -6.34 5.97
CA TYR A 30 7.14 -6.99 5.42
C TYR A 30 7.31 -7.35 3.95
N LEU A 31 7.87 -6.43 3.16
CA LEU A 31 8.15 -6.69 1.75
C LEU A 31 9.19 -7.80 1.59
N GLU A 32 10.22 -7.80 2.42
CA GLU A 32 11.25 -8.84 2.40
C GLU A 32 10.64 -10.21 2.67
N ASP A 33 9.71 -10.30 3.62
CA ASP A 33 8.99 -11.55 3.89
C ASP A 33 8.20 -12.04 2.69
N HIS A 34 7.87 -11.15 1.77
CA HIS A 34 7.17 -11.47 0.52
C HIS A 34 8.11 -11.50 -0.68
N GLU A 35 9.42 -11.63 -0.42
CA GLU A 35 10.46 -11.73 -1.44
C GLU A 35 10.60 -10.46 -2.30
N VAL A 36 10.23 -9.31 -1.76
CA VAL A 36 10.45 -8.01 -2.40
C VAL A 36 11.50 -7.26 -1.59
N TYR A 37 12.67 -7.10 -2.16
CA TYR A 37 13.84 -6.52 -1.48
C TYR A 37 14.03 -5.09 -1.91
N VAL A 38 13.76 -4.15 -1.01
CA VAL A 38 13.84 -2.72 -1.30
C VAL A 38 14.49 -1.96 -0.14
N GLU A 39 14.93 -0.75 -0.42
CA GLU A 39 15.45 0.16 0.59
C GLU A 39 14.35 1.12 1.06
N ARG A 40 14.61 1.83 2.15
CA ARG A 40 13.67 2.79 2.74
C ARG A 40 13.16 3.83 1.74
N LYS A 41 14.02 4.26 0.82
CA LYS A 41 13.63 5.25 -0.21
C LYS A 41 12.50 4.74 -1.09
N ALA A 42 12.47 3.43 -1.35
CA ALA A 42 11.41 2.85 -2.16
C ALA A 42 10.05 2.93 -1.43
N ILE A 43 10.05 2.76 -0.11
CA ILE A 43 8.82 2.89 0.68
C ILE A 43 8.23 4.29 0.51
N PHE A 44 9.06 5.33 0.57
CA PHE A 44 8.60 6.70 0.36
C PHE A 44 7.95 6.86 -1.02
N ARG A 45 8.60 6.33 -2.06
CA ARG A 45 8.06 6.40 -3.43
C ARG A 45 6.72 5.66 -3.54
N TYR A 46 6.61 4.50 -2.92
CA TYR A 46 5.36 3.73 -2.92
C TYR A 46 4.23 4.49 -2.23
N VAL A 47 4.53 5.12 -1.09
CA VAL A 47 3.56 5.94 -0.38
C VAL A 47 3.11 7.12 -1.25
N GLN A 48 4.03 7.78 -1.94
CA GLN A 48 3.68 8.88 -2.84
C GLN A 48 2.77 8.41 -3.98
N THR A 49 3.07 7.24 -4.55
CA THR A 49 2.23 6.66 -5.59
C THR A 49 0.81 6.41 -5.07
N LEU A 50 0.68 5.86 -3.88
CA LEU A 50 -0.63 5.63 -3.26
C LEU A 50 -1.38 6.93 -3.02
N ARG A 51 -0.69 7.97 -2.56
CA ARG A 51 -1.30 9.29 -2.38
C ARG A 51 -1.82 9.86 -3.69
N GLU A 52 -1.06 9.70 -4.76
CA GLU A 52 -1.47 10.15 -6.09
C GLU A 52 -2.74 9.46 -6.56
N HIS A 53 -2.99 8.25 -6.08
CA HIS A 53 -4.19 7.48 -6.41
C HIS A 53 -5.33 7.69 -5.40
N GLY A 54 -5.18 8.65 -4.50
CA GLY A 54 -6.26 9.05 -3.62
C GLY A 54 -6.27 8.44 -2.23
N PHE A 55 -5.26 7.65 -1.88
CA PHE A 55 -5.16 7.10 -0.52
C PHE A 55 -4.66 8.18 0.44
N ASP A 56 -5.38 8.35 1.55
CA ASP A 56 -5.03 9.35 2.55
C ASP A 56 -4.01 8.77 3.53
N ILE A 57 -2.75 8.90 3.18
CA ILE A 57 -1.64 8.41 4.00
C ILE A 57 -0.92 9.59 4.61
N GLU A 58 -0.86 9.62 5.94
CA GLU A 58 -0.12 10.62 6.67
C GLU A 58 1.27 10.10 7.01
N CYS A 59 2.27 10.97 6.85
CA CYS A 59 3.64 10.70 7.27
C CYS A 59 4.02 11.74 8.32
N ILE A 60 4.31 11.30 9.52
CA ILE A 60 4.78 12.18 10.59
C ILE A 60 6.23 11.81 10.91
N ARG A 61 7.09 12.82 10.85
CA ARG A 61 8.50 12.63 11.17
C ARG A 61 8.65 12.00 12.57
N ARG A 62 9.45 10.95 12.64
CA ARG A 62 9.73 10.17 13.85
C ARG A 62 8.62 9.25 14.33
N LYS A 63 7.45 9.31 13.71
CA LYS A 63 6.37 8.35 14.00
C LYS A 63 6.20 7.33 12.89
N GLY A 64 6.27 7.78 11.64
CA GLY A 64 6.10 6.91 10.48
C GLY A 64 4.86 7.25 9.68
N TYR A 65 4.19 6.23 9.18
CA TYR A 65 3.09 6.35 8.23
C TYR A 65 1.82 5.74 8.81
N CYS A 66 0.68 6.32 8.44
CA CYS A 66 -0.61 5.68 8.70
C CYS A 66 -1.59 5.96 7.57
N LEU A 67 -2.48 5.00 7.33
CA LEU A 67 -3.60 5.16 6.41
C LEU A 67 -4.76 5.72 7.22
N LYS A 68 -5.13 6.98 6.97
CA LYS A 68 -6.10 7.72 7.79
C LYS A 68 -7.54 7.40 7.46
N SER A 69 -7.84 7.18 6.20
CA SER A 69 -9.21 6.82 5.83
C SER A 69 -9.21 5.62 4.92
N ALA A 70 -9.84 4.57 5.39
CA ALA A 70 -10.20 3.47 4.52
C ALA A 70 -11.55 3.85 3.92
N LEU A 71 -11.53 4.28 2.65
CA LEU A 71 -12.78 4.45 1.90
C LEU A 71 -13.45 3.08 1.70
N PHE A 72 -12.75 2.02 2.05
CA PHE A 72 -13.19 0.64 1.92
C PHE A 72 -13.01 -0.09 3.22
N GLU A 73 -13.85 -1.09 3.45
CA GLU A 73 -13.65 -2.03 4.54
C GLU A 73 -12.30 -2.74 4.35
N PRO A 74 -11.60 -3.09 5.43
CA PRO A 74 -10.31 -3.80 5.33
C PRO A 74 -10.37 -5.02 4.42
N ALA A 75 -11.45 -5.80 4.48
CA ALA A 75 -11.60 -6.98 3.64
C ALA A 75 -11.68 -6.63 2.15
N GLU A 76 -12.28 -5.49 1.81
CA GLU A 76 -12.38 -5.05 0.41
C GLU A 76 -11.01 -4.67 -0.15
N ILE A 77 -10.20 -3.97 0.63
CA ILE A 77 -8.84 -3.59 0.21
C ILE A 77 -7.97 -4.83 0.06
N SER A 78 -8.05 -5.76 1.01
CA SER A 78 -7.27 -7.00 0.94
C SER A 78 -7.66 -7.82 -0.29
N LEU A 79 -8.96 -7.89 -0.59
CA LEU A 79 -9.44 -8.61 -1.76
C LEU A 79 -8.94 -7.97 -3.05
N LEU A 80 -8.94 -6.63 -3.11
CA LEU A 80 -8.41 -5.89 -4.26
C LEU A 80 -6.93 -6.16 -4.45
N VAL A 81 -6.15 -6.10 -3.38
CA VAL A 81 -4.72 -6.36 -3.43
C VAL A 81 -4.44 -7.77 -3.93
N ASP A 82 -5.17 -8.75 -3.41
CA ASP A 82 -5.02 -10.15 -3.82
C ASP A 82 -5.37 -10.32 -5.31
N ALA A 83 -6.47 -9.72 -5.75
CA ALA A 83 -6.90 -9.80 -7.14
C ALA A 83 -5.85 -9.22 -8.10
N ILE A 84 -5.26 -8.08 -7.75
CA ILE A 84 -4.24 -7.43 -8.57
C ILE A 84 -2.95 -8.25 -8.56
N ASN A 85 -2.53 -8.74 -7.37
CA ASN A 85 -1.30 -9.51 -7.25
C ASN A 85 -1.37 -10.86 -7.97
N THR A 86 -2.53 -11.47 -8.03
CA THR A 86 -2.69 -12.79 -8.68
C THR A 86 -2.99 -12.68 -10.16
N SER A 87 -3.37 -11.51 -10.65
CA SER A 87 -3.70 -11.32 -12.06
C SER A 87 -2.47 -10.97 -12.88
N SER A 88 -1.99 -11.91 -13.66
CA SER A 88 -0.87 -11.68 -14.58
C SER A 88 -1.30 -10.90 -15.83
N TYR A 89 -2.59 -10.67 -16.01
CA TYR A 89 -3.12 -9.97 -17.18
C TYR A 89 -3.15 -8.46 -17.03
N LEU A 90 -3.11 -7.97 -15.82
CA LEU A 90 -3.21 -6.53 -15.57
C LEU A 90 -1.86 -5.87 -15.76
N SER A 91 -1.78 -4.97 -16.74
CA SER A 91 -0.65 -4.06 -16.88
C SER A 91 -0.70 -3.05 -15.74
N ALA A 92 0.40 -2.32 -15.53
CA ALA A 92 0.43 -1.25 -14.54
C ALA A 92 -0.71 -0.24 -14.77
N THR A 93 -0.95 0.14 -16.02
CA THR A 93 -2.03 1.07 -16.37
C THR A 93 -3.40 0.53 -16.00
N LYS A 94 -3.64 -0.74 -16.28
CA LYS A 94 -4.93 -1.37 -15.95
C LYS A 94 -5.10 -1.46 -14.44
N SER A 95 -4.03 -1.74 -13.70
CA SER A 95 -4.05 -1.77 -12.24
C SER A 95 -4.41 -0.39 -11.67
N GLU A 96 -3.84 0.67 -12.22
CA GLU A 96 -4.15 2.03 -11.81
C GLU A 96 -5.61 2.38 -12.08
N ILE A 97 -6.13 2.02 -13.25
CA ILE A 97 -7.54 2.25 -13.61
C ILE A 97 -8.45 1.52 -12.64
N LEU A 98 -8.12 0.29 -12.30
CA LEU A 98 -8.92 -0.51 -11.38
C LEU A 98 -8.94 0.13 -9.98
N ILE A 99 -7.79 0.56 -9.47
CA ILE A 99 -7.70 1.23 -8.18
C ILE A 99 -8.52 2.52 -8.20
N ASN A 100 -8.35 3.35 -9.22
CA ASN A 100 -9.11 4.60 -9.35
C ASN A 100 -10.62 4.36 -9.45
N LYS A 101 -11.03 3.32 -10.17
CA LYS A 101 -12.43 2.98 -10.31
C LYS A 101 -13.07 2.59 -8.99
N ILE A 102 -12.33 1.92 -8.13
CA ILE A 102 -12.80 1.52 -6.82
C ILE A 102 -12.81 2.71 -5.86
N LEU A 103 -11.87 3.63 -6.01
CA LEU A 103 -11.79 4.84 -5.17
C LEU A 103 -12.86 5.88 -5.52
N ASN A 104 -13.44 5.81 -6.68
CA ASN A 104 -14.53 6.69 -7.09
C ASN A 104 -15.86 6.02 -6.76
#